data_96f21e60f0887221e40dc5c2dfb4ee12
#
_entry.id   96f21e60f0887221e40dc5c2dfb4ee12
#
_cell.length_a   1.000
_cell.length_b   1.000
_cell.length_c   1.000
_cell.angle_alpha   90.00
_cell.angle_beta   90.00
_cell.angle_gamma   90.00
#
_symmetry.space_group_name_H-M   'P 1'
#
loop_
_entity.id
_entity.type
_entity.pdbx_description
1 polymer ?
#
loop_
_entity_poly.entity_id
_entity_poly.type
_entity_poly.pdbx_seq_one_letter_code
_entity_poly.pdbx_strand_id
1 'polypeptide(L)'
;MNKKIYVVTGANQGIGLETSRALAATGAKVLMVTRTKEKGEAAMADIRRTHPDADLENYLADLSLLGDMRTAVNAITERHPVIDGLINNVGTWMSDHILTSEGIETVFATNHLSYFMMTHLLYPALRKAKF
;
A
#
# COMPACT_ATOMS: atom_id res chain seq x y z
N MET A 1 -22.37 2.51 10.74
CA MET A 1 -21.62 1.49 9.98
C MET A 1 -20.13 1.71 10.18
N ASN A 2 -19.38 0.63 10.34
CA ASN A 2 -17.93 0.75 10.42
C ASN A 2 -17.36 1.25 9.08
N LYS A 3 -16.43 2.18 9.16
CA LYS A 3 -15.72 2.70 8.00
C LYS A 3 -14.92 1.58 7.34
N LYS A 4 -15.01 1.46 6.01
CA LYS A 4 -14.21 0.51 5.24
C LYS A 4 -12.75 0.92 5.23
N ILE A 5 -11.84 -0.06 5.27
CA ILE A 5 -10.39 0.15 5.32
C ILE A 5 -9.73 -0.56 4.13
N TYR A 6 -9.00 0.21 3.34
CA TYR A 6 -8.30 -0.30 2.16
C TYR A 6 -6.80 -0.03 2.25
N VAL A 7 -6.00 -1.00 1.81
CA VAL A 7 -4.56 -0.86 1.62
C VAL A 7 -4.28 -0.66 0.14
N VAL A 8 -3.48 0.36 -0.21
CA VAL A 8 -3.07 0.63 -1.60
C VAL A 8 -1.56 0.68 -1.66
N THR A 9 -0.95 -0.19 -2.46
CA THR A 9 0.50 -0.18 -2.69
C THR A 9 0.87 0.74 -3.85
N GLY A 10 2.04 1.40 -3.76
CA GLY A 10 2.45 2.38 -4.77
C GLY A 10 1.49 3.57 -4.85
N ALA A 11 1.00 4.01 -3.69
CA ALA A 11 -0.11 4.97 -3.59
C ALA A 11 0.29 6.44 -3.81
N ASN A 12 1.56 6.75 -4.03
CA ASN A 12 2.05 8.13 -4.05
C ASN A 12 1.98 8.82 -5.42
N GLN A 13 1.68 8.10 -6.48
CA GLN A 13 1.62 8.65 -7.85
C GLN A 13 0.75 7.81 -8.77
N GLY A 14 0.42 8.36 -9.94
CA GLY A 14 -0.28 7.65 -11.03
C GLY A 14 -1.58 6.98 -10.57
N ILE A 15 -1.79 5.76 -11.03
CA ILE A 15 -3.02 4.98 -10.75
C ILE A 15 -3.22 4.78 -9.25
N GLY A 16 -2.16 4.48 -8.50
CA GLY A 16 -2.25 4.27 -7.05
C GLY A 16 -2.73 5.52 -6.29
N LEU A 17 -2.26 6.70 -6.69
CA LEU A 17 -2.70 7.97 -6.11
C LEU A 17 -4.18 8.24 -6.41
N GLU A 18 -4.60 8.07 -7.64
CA GLU A 18 -6.00 8.31 -8.05
C GLU A 18 -6.94 7.26 -7.45
N THR A 19 -6.51 6.01 -7.33
CA THR A 19 -7.25 4.97 -6.61
C THR A 19 -7.43 5.35 -5.14
N SER A 20 -6.37 5.82 -4.48
CA SER A 20 -6.42 6.26 -3.09
C SER A 20 -7.37 7.46 -2.92
N ARG A 21 -7.34 8.42 -3.86
CA ARG A 21 -8.25 9.56 -3.89
C ARG A 21 -9.72 9.11 -4.04
N ALA A 22 -9.99 8.21 -4.98
CA ALA A 22 -11.34 7.72 -5.22
C ALA A 22 -11.90 6.94 -4.01
N LEU A 23 -11.08 6.11 -3.36
CA LEU A 23 -11.48 5.42 -2.14
C LEU A 23 -11.74 6.39 -0.98
N ALA A 24 -10.87 7.39 -0.80
CA ALA A 24 -11.05 8.41 0.22
C ALA A 24 -12.35 9.21 0.00
N ALA A 25 -12.69 9.50 -1.26
CA ALA A 25 -13.94 10.18 -1.60
C ALA A 25 -15.21 9.42 -1.19
N THR A 26 -15.13 8.10 -1.02
CA THR A 26 -16.24 7.28 -0.48
C THR A 26 -16.39 7.38 1.04
N GLY A 27 -15.48 8.06 1.71
CA GLY A 27 -15.39 8.10 3.18
C GLY A 27 -14.62 6.94 3.78
N ALA A 28 -14.00 6.08 2.97
CA ALA A 28 -13.17 4.99 3.46
C ALA A 28 -11.87 5.51 4.08
N LYS A 29 -11.30 4.73 4.98
CA LYS A 29 -9.92 4.90 5.42
C LYS A 29 -8.98 4.25 4.41
N VAL A 30 -7.95 4.97 3.96
CA VAL A 30 -6.97 4.47 3.02
C VAL A 30 -5.59 4.40 3.67
N LEU A 31 -5.05 3.19 3.73
CA LEU A 31 -3.70 2.91 4.20
C LEU A 31 -2.79 2.87 2.99
N MET A 32 -2.06 3.95 2.79
CA MET A 32 -1.16 4.12 1.64
C MET A 32 0.18 3.48 1.97
N VAL A 33 0.71 2.64 1.09
CA VAL A 33 2.05 2.08 1.22
C VAL A 33 2.96 2.75 0.20
N THR A 34 3.96 3.48 0.71
CA THR A 34 4.89 4.27 -0.10
C THR A 34 6.33 4.01 0.36
N ARG A 35 7.30 4.28 -0.54
CA ARG A 35 8.70 3.99 -0.25
C ARG A 35 9.36 5.01 0.67
N THR A 36 8.95 6.28 0.62
CA THR A 36 9.51 7.34 1.46
C THR A 36 8.42 8.15 2.13
N LYS A 37 8.75 8.69 3.30
CA LYS A 37 7.85 9.53 4.09
C LYS A 37 7.41 10.77 3.29
N GLU A 38 8.36 11.42 2.63
CA GLU A 38 8.13 12.66 1.86
C GLU A 38 7.13 12.42 0.73
N LYS A 39 7.25 11.32 0.00
CA LYS A 39 6.33 10.96 -1.09
C LYS A 39 4.93 10.65 -0.55
N GLY A 40 4.85 9.93 0.57
CA GLY A 40 3.58 9.62 1.21
C GLY A 40 2.88 10.88 1.73
N GLU A 41 3.59 11.76 2.41
CA GLU A 41 3.04 13.02 2.93
C GLU A 41 2.57 13.94 1.79
N ALA A 42 3.35 14.07 0.72
CA ALA A 42 2.97 14.86 -0.45
C ALA A 42 1.70 14.31 -1.12
N ALA A 43 1.58 13.00 -1.25
CA ALA A 43 0.41 12.35 -1.82
C ALA A 43 -0.84 12.55 -0.94
N MET A 44 -0.71 12.40 0.37
CA MET A 44 -1.81 12.66 1.31
C MET A 44 -2.25 14.11 1.27
N ALA A 45 -1.31 15.06 1.21
CA ALA A 45 -1.61 16.48 1.08
C ALA A 45 -2.36 16.79 -0.23
N ASP A 46 -1.94 16.17 -1.33
CA ASP A 46 -2.60 16.33 -2.63
C ASP A 46 -4.05 15.79 -2.61
N ILE A 47 -4.29 14.64 -2.01
CA ILE A 47 -5.65 14.11 -1.86
C ILE A 47 -6.50 15.05 -1.00
N ARG A 48 -5.96 15.58 0.12
CA ARG A 48 -6.67 16.49 1.02
C ARG A 48 -6.99 17.85 0.42
N ARG A 49 -6.33 18.26 -0.65
CA ARG A 49 -6.71 19.46 -1.40
C ARG A 49 -8.12 19.38 -1.98
N THR A 50 -8.54 18.20 -2.42
CA THR A 50 -9.88 17.98 -2.98
C THR A 50 -10.84 17.29 -2.00
N HIS A 51 -10.29 16.60 -1.01
CA HIS A 51 -11.06 15.89 0.03
C HIS A 51 -10.45 16.18 1.40
N PRO A 52 -10.73 17.37 1.99
CA PRO A 52 -10.08 17.82 3.24
C PRO A 52 -10.23 16.85 4.40
N ASP A 53 -11.36 16.14 4.46
CA ASP A 53 -11.67 15.18 5.53
C ASP A 53 -11.20 13.74 5.23
N ALA A 54 -10.38 13.56 4.20
CA ALA A 54 -9.86 12.23 3.82
C ALA A 54 -9.10 11.57 4.98
N ASP A 55 -9.50 10.36 5.31
CA ASP A 55 -8.90 9.55 6.37
C ASP A 55 -7.78 8.70 5.78
N LEU A 56 -6.56 9.20 5.87
CA LEU A 56 -5.37 8.64 5.24
C LEU A 56 -4.29 8.35 6.27
N GLU A 57 -3.65 7.20 6.14
CA GLU A 57 -2.42 6.84 6.85
C GLU A 57 -1.36 6.41 5.83
N ASN A 58 -0.10 6.67 6.12
CA ASN A 58 1.02 6.25 5.28
C ASN A 58 1.90 5.24 6.02
N TYR A 59 2.20 4.12 5.37
CA TYR A 59 3.11 3.08 5.84
C TYR A 59 4.28 2.98 4.88
N LEU A 60 5.50 2.92 5.43
CA LEU A 60 6.71 2.90 4.64
C LEU A 60 7.14 1.47 4.33
N ALA A 61 7.37 1.18 3.06
CA ALA A 61 7.99 -0.05 2.61
C ALA A 61 8.61 0.12 1.23
N ASP A 62 9.82 -0.37 1.07
CA ASP A 62 10.36 -0.70 -0.26
C ASP A 62 9.79 -2.06 -0.67
N LEU A 63 8.89 -2.07 -1.64
CA LEU A 63 8.19 -3.29 -2.06
C LEU A 63 9.02 -4.15 -3.02
N SER A 64 10.31 -3.90 -3.14
CA SER A 64 11.30 -4.84 -3.66
C SER A 64 11.94 -5.70 -2.57
N LEU A 65 11.66 -5.41 -1.28
CA LEU A 65 12.26 -6.06 -0.12
C LEU A 65 11.19 -6.79 0.71
N LEU A 66 11.34 -8.10 0.86
CA LEU A 66 10.40 -8.93 1.63
C LEU A 66 10.38 -8.54 3.11
N GLY A 67 11.53 -8.16 3.66
CA GLY A 67 11.64 -7.70 5.04
C GLY A 67 10.82 -6.44 5.30
N ASP A 68 10.85 -5.48 4.38
CA ASP A 68 10.05 -4.25 4.46
C ASP A 68 8.54 -4.54 4.40
N MET A 69 8.14 -5.46 3.53
CA MET A 69 6.73 -5.88 3.43
C MET A 69 6.23 -6.45 4.75
N ARG A 70 7.01 -7.32 5.40
CA ARG A 70 6.67 -7.89 6.71
C ARG A 70 6.53 -6.82 7.77
N THR A 71 7.47 -5.90 7.83
CA THR A 71 7.45 -4.78 8.79
C THR A 71 6.21 -3.91 8.60
N ALA A 72 5.92 -3.52 7.36
CA ALA A 72 4.75 -2.69 7.04
C ALA A 72 3.43 -3.41 7.38
N VAL A 73 3.29 -4.68 7.01
CA VAL A 73 2.08 -5.46 7.29
C VAL A 73 1.89 -5.65 8.79
N ASN A 74 2.94 -5.91 9.55
CA ASN A 74 2.85 -6.01 11.01
C ASN A 74 2.33 -4.70 11.61
N ALA A 75 2.87 -3.56 11.19
CA ALA A 75 2.41 -2.24 11.66
C ALA A 75 0.95 -1.96 11.27
N ILE A 76 0.55 -2.34 10.05
CA ILE A 76 -0.84 -2.22 9.58
C ILE A 76 -1.78 -3.07 10.42
N THR A 77 -1.49 -4.35 10.57
CA THR A 77 -2.41 -5.31 11.22
C THR A 77 -2.49 -5.14 12.74
N GLU A 78 -1.45 -4.60 13.36
CA GLU A 78 -1.47 -4.23 14.77
C GLU A 78 -2.51 -3.13 15.05
N ARG A 79 -2.63 -2.15 14.16
CA ARG A 79 -3.59 -1.05 14.29
C ARG A 79 -4.95 -1.35 13.65
N HIS A 80 -4.94 -2.14 12.58
CA HIS A 80 -6.12 -2.45 11.77
C HIS A 80 -6.25 -3.96 11.58
N PRO A 81 -6.83 -4.69 12.56
CA PRO A 81 -6.94 -6.15 12.50
C PRO A 81 -7.94 -6.66 11.47
N VAL A 82 -8.74 -5.78 10.88
CA VAL A 82 -9.68 -6.07 9.79
C VAL A 82 -9.40 -5.11 8.64
N ILE A 83 -9.17 -5.65 7.45
CA ILE A 83 -8.93 -4.91 6.21
C ILE A 83 -9.98 -5.32 5.19
N ASP A 84 -10.69 -4.35 4.62
CA ASP A 84 -11.78 -4.62 3.67
C ASP A 84 -11.28 -4.87 2.25
N GLY A 85 -10.10 -4.39 1.90
CA GLY A 85 -9.51 -4.66 0.59
C GLY A 85 -8.05 -4.28 0.47
N LEU A 86 -7.35 -4.99 -0.40
CA LEU A 86 -5.97 -4.72 -0.79
C LEU A 86 -5.93 -4.44 -2.28
N ILE A 87 -5.35 -3.31 -2.66
CA ILE A 87 -5.09 -2.93 -4.03
C ILE A 87 -3.59 -3.05 -4.28
N ASN A 88 -3.18 -4.15 -4.92
CA ASN A 88 -1.82 -4.37 -5.38
C ASN A 88 -1.62 -3.55 -6.66
N ASN A 89 -0.95 -2.40 -6.54
CA ASN A 89 -0.78 -1.48 -7.65
C ASN A 89 0.69 -1.17 -7.94
N VAL A 90 1.60 -1.36 -6.97
CA VAL A 90 3.01 -1.05 -7.19
C VAL A 90 3.56 -1.73 -8.43
N GLY A 91 4.41 -1.02 -9.16
CA GLY A 91 5.12 -1.56 -10.32
C GLY A 91 6.36 -0.73 -10.60
N THR A 92 7.35 -1.38 -11.20
CA THR A 92 8.58 -0.73 -11.67
C THR A 92 9.04 -1.37 -12.98
N TRP A 93 9.89 -0.67 -13.68
CA TRP A 93 10.57 -1.17 -14.86
C TRP A 93 12.03 -0.74 -14.81
N MET A 94 12.92 -1.64 -15.17
CA MET A 94 14.36 -1.39 -15.28
C MET A 94 14.90 -2.06 -16.54
N SER A 95 15.84 -1.40 -17.22
CA SER A 95 16.56 -1.98 -18.37
C SER A 95 17.62 -3.00 -17.95
N ASP A 96 18.16 -2.83 -16.74
CA ASP A 96 19.25 -3.64 -16.23
C ASP A 96 18.75 -4.70 -15.25
N HIS A 97 19.47 -5.83 -15.22
CA HIS A 97 19.26 -6.89 -14.26
C HIS A 97 19.92 -6.51 -12.93
N ILE A 98 19.15 -5.98 -11.99
CA ILE A 98 19.64 -5.52 -10.69
C ILE A 98 19.06 -6.39 -9.58
N LEU A 99 19.93 -6.96 -8.75
CA LEU A 99 19.52 -7.70 -7.56
C LEU A 99 19.28 -6.75 -6.38
N THR A 100 18.25 -7.05 -5.61
CA THR A 100 18.02 -6.39 -4.31
C THR A 100 19.06 -6.85 -3.28
N SER A 101 19.12 -6.20 -2.12
CA SER A 101 19.95 -6.63 -0.99
C SER A 101 19.59 -8.05 -0.49
N GLU A 102 18.40 -8.55 -0.82
CA GLU A 102 17.96 -9.91 -0.51
C GLU A 102 18.30 -10.94 -1.62
N GLY A 103 19.02 -10.49 -2.65
CA GLY A 103 19.46 -11.36 -3.75
C GLY A 103 18.38 -11.73 -4.76
N ILE A 104 17.28 -10.98 -4.82
CA ILE A 104 16.17 -11.20 -5.74
C ILE A 104 16.20 -10.11 -6.82
N GLU A 105 15.91 -10.47 -8.08
CA GLU A 105 15.85 -9.49 -9.16
C GLU A 105 14.74 -8.47 -8.88
N THR A 106 15.06 -7.17 -9.03
CA THR A 106 14.26 -6.06 -8.52
C THR A 106 12.88 -5.95 -9.17
N VAL A 107 12.78 -6.13 -10.50
CA VAL A 107 11.50 -6.05 -11.22
C VAL A 107 10.60 -7.22 -10.82
N PHE A 108 11.16 -8.42 -10.73
CA PHE A 108 10.43 -9.61 -10.26
C PHE A 108 9.97 -9.44 -8.79
N ALA A 109 10.85 -8.96 -7.92
CA ALA A 109 10.51 -8.71 -6.52
C ALA A 109 9.35 -7.70 -6.39
N THR A 110 9.42 -6.60 -7.13
CA THR A 110 8.43 -5.52 -7.05
C THR A 110 7.11 -5.87 -7.74
N ASN A 111 7.17 -6.39 -8.97
CA ASN A 111 5.97 -6.57 -9.80
C ASN A 111 5.26 -7.90 -9.58
N HIS A 112 5.93 -8.88 -9.01
CA HIS A 112 5.35 -10.22 -8.76
C HIS A 112 5.35 -10.59 -7.28
N LEU A 113 6.52 -10.69 -6.65
CA LEU A 113 6.59 -11.16 -5.27
C LEU A 113 5.88 -10.24 -4.28
N SER A 114 5.91 -8.93 -4.49
CA SER A 114 5.19 -8.01 -3.62
C SER A 114 3.68 -8.26 -3.61
N TYR A 115 3.11 -8.58 -4.74
CA TYR A 115 1.67 -8.91 -4.87
C TYR A 115 1.34 -10.18 -4.10
N PHE A 116 2.15 -11.22 -4.28
CA PHE A 116 2.00 -12.47 -3.53
C PHE A 116 2.16 -12.24 -2.01
N MET A 117 3.26 -11.60 -1.61
CA MET A 117 3.60 -11.42 -0.20
C MET A 117 2.62 -10.50 0.52
N MET A 118 2.26 -9.36 -0.06
CA MET A 118 1.28 -8.45 0.56
C MET A 118 -0.07 -9.15 0.72
N THR A 119 -0.52 -9.88 -0.28
CA THR A 119 -1.77 -10.64 -0.21
C THR A 119 -1.68 -11.72 0.86
N HIS A 120 -0.61 -12.51 0.87
CA HIS A 120 -0.41 -13.60 1.82
C HIS A 120 -0.34 -13.09 3.26
N LEU A 121 0.44 -12.06 3.51
CA LEU A 121 0.64 -11.49 4.85
C LEU A 121 -0.62 -10.78 5.38
N LEU A 122 -1.38 -10.10 4.51
CA LEU A 122 -2.63 -9.42 4.88
C LEU A 122 -3.84 -10.37 4.90
N TYR A 123 -3.73 -11.58 4.36
CA TYR A 123 -4.86 -12.51 4.28
C TYR A 123 -5.59 -12.73 5.60
N PRO A 124 -4.93 -12.91 6.76
CA PRO A 124 -5.63 -13.05 8.04
C PRO A 124 -6.52 -11.86 8.41
N ALA A 125 -6.16 -10.63 7.98
CA ALA A 125 -6.97 -9.43 8.20
C ALA A 125 -8.08 -9.30 7.15
N LEU A 126 -7.78 -9.61 5.88
CA LEU A 126 -8.72 -9.55 4.77
C LEU A 126 -9.89 -10.53 4.95
N ARG A 127 -9.62 -11.76 5.39
CA ARG A 127 -10.67 -12.77 5.59
C ARG A 127 -11.66 -12.44 6.71
N LYS A 128 -11.37 -11.46 7.55
CA LYS A 128 -12.28 -11.01 8.63
C LYS A 128 -13.28 -9.96 8.15
N ALA A 129 -13.07 -9.39 6.96
CA ALA A 129 -13.99 -8.41 6.41
C ALA A 129 -15.37 -9.02 6.17
N LYS A 130 -16.39 -8.22 6.41
CA LYS A 130 -17.79 -8.60 6.11
C LYS A 130 -18.26 -7.80 4.90
N PHE A 131 -18.75 -8.50 3.90
CA PHE A 131 -19.33 -7.91 2.68
C PHE A 131 -20.81 -7.66 2.84
#